data_90ce0a76cdafd5ce04c5c813cbb5c30f
#
_entry.id   90ce0a76cdafd5ce04c5c813cbb5c30f
#
_cell.length_a   1.000
_cell.length_b   1.000
_cell.length_c   1.000
_cell.angle_alpha   90.00
_cell.angle_beta   90.00
_cell.angle_gamma   90.00
#
_symmetry.space_group_name_H-M   'P 1'
#
loop_
_entity.id
_entity.type
_entity.pdbx_description
1 polymer ?
#
loop_
_entity_poly.entity_id
_entity_poly.type
_entity_poly.pdbx_seq_one_letter_code
_entity_poly.pdbx_strand_id
1 'polypeptide(L)'
;MKQFFALIAACVLAISPSFAQDAGDDFVEYGVGLAISPFGPSLNLTYNVDAKNSISAGFGFSPEVSAPDALLPDWDTPGGFSATGTSSWMGVFWRHRPLENDNFGVNLGMAAGQIENTLTAGIPFHEGEDPHTYQVSYTENPVMYFGLSYGLKPVKGLQVGVDVGVLSTGGASVEYTGHAEEMEEHEEEIELEMEDIRDNFAWTMLPNIQIGVSYGF
;
A
#
# COMPACT_ATOMS: atom_id res chain seq x y z
N MET A 1 2.52 -14.30 -6.44
CA MET A 1 2.80 -14.38 -4.99
C MET A 1 4.23 -14.77 -4.63
N LYS A 2 4.82 -15.88 -5.13
CA LYS A 2 6.19 -16.31 -4.74
C LYS A 2 7.29 -15.30 -5.08
N GLN A 3 7.19 -14.60 -6.21
CA GLN A 3 8.18 -13.59 -6.62
C GLN A 3 8.06 -12.28 -5.83
N PHE A 4 6.86 -11.91 -5.40
CA PHE A 4 6.61 -10.76 -4.55
C PHE A 4 7.28 -10.90 -3.17
N PHE A 5 7.15 -12.09 -2.53
CA PHE A 5 7.84 -12.38 -1.29
C PHE A 5 9.37 -12.41 -1.43
N ALA A 6 9.89 -12.81 -2.59
CA ALA A 6 11.33 -12.80 -2.85
C ALA A 6 11.88 -11.38 -2.99
N LEU A 7 11.15 -10.46 -3.61
CA LEU A 7 11.51 -9.04 -3.72
C LEU A 7 11.52 -8.36 -2.35
N ILE A 8 10.50 -8.66 -1.52
CA ILE A 8 10.41 -8.19 -0.12
C ILE A 8 11.63 -8.63 0.69
N ALA A 9 11.98 -9.92 0.62
CA ALA A 9 13.14 -10.46 1.34
C ALA A 9 14.45 -9.83 0.88
N ALA A 10 14.61 -9.54 -0.41
CA ALA A 10 15.80 -8.89 -0.96
C ALA A 10 15.93 -7.42 -0.51
N CYS A 11 14.84 -6.67 -0.44
CA CYS A 11 14.85 -5.29 0.06
C CYS A 11 15.18 -5.20 1.55
N VAL A 12 14.66 -6.12 2.37
CA VAL A 12 14.93 -6.15 3.81
C VAL A 12 16.40 -6.50 4.09
N LEU A 13 17.03 -7.35 3.28
CA LEU A 13 18.44 -7.73 3.44
C LEU A 13 19.44 -6.68 2.94
N ALA A 14 19.00 -5.77 2.05
CA ALA A 14 19.87 -4.73 1.48
C ALA A 14 20.01 -3.48 2.39
N ILE A 15 19.18 -3.34 3.43
CA ILE A 15 19.29 -2.25 4.39
C ILE A 15 20.37 -2.61 5.40
N SER A 16 21.62 -2.39 5.01
CA SER A 16 22.74 -2.49 5.93
C SER A 16 22.60 -1.42 7.02
N PRO A 17 22.82 -1.75 8.31
CA PRO A 17 22.66 -0.83 9.44
C PRO A 17 23.70 0.30 9.49
N SER A 18 24.43 0.54 8.40
CA SER A 18 25.53 1.51 8.31
C SER A 18 25.11 2.98 8.31
N PHE A 19 23.82 3.29 8.30
CA PHE A 19 23.35 4.68 8.40
C PHE A 19 22.80 5.07 9.78
N ALA A 20 22.84 4.17 10.76
CA ALA A 20 22.67 4.57 12.15
C ALA A 20 23.95 5.30 12.59
N GLN A 21 24.08 6.55 12.20
CA GLN A 21 24.99 7.47 12.85
C GLN A 21 24.62 7.45 14.33
N ASP A 22 25.60 7.39 15.24
CA ASP A 22 25.43 7.51 16.69
C ASP A 22 24.58 8.77 17.02
N ALA A 23 23.28 8.68 16.81
CA ALA A 23 22.32 9.57 17.40
C ALA A 23 22.33 9.15 18.87
N GLY A 24 22.88 10.00 19.73
CA GLY A 24 22.92 9.73 21.17
C GLY A 24 21.57 9.23 21.65
N ASP A 25 21.55 8.35 22.65
CA ASP A 25 20.35 7.70 23.22
C ASP A 25 19.32 8.67 23.83
N ASP A 26 19.32 9.93 23.42
CA ASP A 26 18.40 10.97 23.90
C ASP A 26 17.00 10.74 23.31
N PHE A 27 16.10 10.31 24.17
CA PHE A 27 14.70 10.21 23.86
C PHE A 27 14.14 11.57 23.41
N VAL A 28 13.32 11.56 22.36
CA VAL A 28 12.59 12.74 21.88
C VAL A 28 11.09 12.49 21.79
N GLU A 29 10.31 13.51 22.10
CA GLU A 29 8.84 13.40 22.10
C GLU A 29 8.25 13.52 20.69
N TYR A 30 8.91 14.21 19.76
CA TYR A 30 8.34 14.52 18.45
C TYR A 30 9.22 14.05 17.31
N GLY A 31 8.57 13.69 16.21
CA GLY A 31 9.23 13.33 14.96
C GLY A 31 8.39 13.71 13.76
N VAL A 32 9.06 14.02 12.66
CA VAL A 32 8.44 14.21 11.35
C VAL A 32 9.12 13.30 10.35
N GLY A 33 8.34 12.65 9.50
CA GLY A 33 8.86 11.68 8.56
C GLY A 33 8.20 11.73 7.20
N LEU A 34 8.93 11.25 6.20
CA LEU A 34 8.44 10.96 4.87
C LEU A 34 8.60 9.47 4.62
N ALA A 35 7.64 8.88 3.96
CA ALA A 35 7.70 7.49 3.58
C ALA A 35 7.14 7.25 2.19
N ILE A 36 7.53 6.15 1.58
CA ILE A 36 7.04 5.66 0.29
C ILE A 36 6.47 4.26 0.47
N SER A 37 5.32 4.01 -0.12
CA SER A 37 4.63 2.72 -0.09
C SER A 37 3.94 2.47 -1.44
N PRO A 38 3.34 1.29 -1.67
CA PRO A 38 2.49 1.06 -2.84
C PRO A 38 1.30 2.03 -2.94
N PHE A 39 0.91 2.65 -1.82
CA PHE A 39 -0.15 3.66 -1.74
C PHE A 39 0.39 5.09 -1.81
N GLY A 40 1.56 5.27 -2.43
CA GLY A 40 2.21 6.55 -2.68
C GLY A 40 3.08 7.08 -1.55
N PRO A 41 3.64 8.27 -1.75
CA PRO A 41 4.38 9.00 -0.74
C PRO A 41 3.47 9.49 0.38
N SER A 42 4.01 9.55 1.59
CA SER A 42 3.29 10.02 2.78
C SER A 42 4.16 10.92 3.68
N LEU A 43 3.49 11.85 4.33
CA LEU A 43 4.02 12.65 5.43
C LEU A 43 3.50 12.07 6.74
N ASN A 44 4.37 11.89 7.72
CA ASN A 44 4.03 11.34 9.02
C ASN A 44 4.50 12.28 10.14
N LEU A 45 3.59 12.58 11.07
CA LEU A 45 3.88 13.29 12.30
C LEU A 45 3.78 12.30 13.46
N THR A 46 4.83 12.18 14.26
CA THR A 46 4.93 11.22 15.34
C THR A 46 5.05 11.90 16.69
N TYR A 47 4.27 11.44 17.65
CA TYR A 47 4.41 11.73 19.06
C TYR A 47 4.88 10.45 19.77
N ASN A 48 6.05 10.50 20.40
CA ASN A 48 6.59 9.41 21.18
C ASN A 48 6.13 9.56 22.63
N VAL A 49 5.22 8.70 23.06
CA VAL A 49 4.67 8.70 24.41
C VAL A 49 5.76 8.28 25.42
N ASP A 50 6.55 7.29 25.05
CA ASP A 50 7.70 6.79 25.78
C ASP A 50 8.67 6.08 24.81
N ALA A 51 9.75 5.49 25.31
CA ALA A 51 10.72 4.77 24.48
C ALA A 51 10.09 3.59 23.70
N LYS A 52 8.99 3.03 24.19
CA LYS A 52 8.35 1.84 23.59
C LYS A 52 7.11 2.16 22.79
N ASN A 53 6.45 3.29 23.02
CA ASN A 53 5.16 3.62 22.43
C ASN A 53 5.21 4.93 21.67
N SER A 54 4.74 4.92 20.44
CA SER A 54 4.57 6.11 19.61
C SER A 54 3.18 6.13 18.96
N ILE A 55 2.64 7.31 18.77
CA ILE A 55 1.42 7.55 18.00
C ILE A 55 1.81 8.42 16.82
N SER A 56 1.43 8.03 15.61
CA SER A 56 1.71 8.79 14.39
C SER A 56 0.41 9.11 13.67
N ALA A 57 0.33 10.33 13.15
CA ALA A 57 -0.66 10.72 12.15
C ALA A 57 0.01 10.76 10.79
N GLY A 58 -0.56 10.08 9.81
CA GLY A 58 -0.05 10.00 8.44
C GLY A 58 -1.04 10.57 7.43
N PHE A 59 -0.52 11.19 6.40
CA PHE A 59 -1.25 11.62 5.21
C PHE A 59 -0.46 11.20 3.98
N GLY A 60 -1.09 10.50 3.05
CA GLY A 60 -0.48 10.05 1.81
C GLY A 60 -1.36 10.27 0.60
N PHE A 61 -0.74 10.41 -0.55
CA PHE A 61 -1.42 10.42 -1.84
C PHE A 61 -0.52 9.84 -2.91
N SER A 62 -1.14 9.21 -3.92
CA SER A 62 -0.47 8.82 -5.15
C SER A 62 -1.21 9.47 -6.32
N PRO A 63 -0.50 10.20 -7.19
CA PRO A 63 -1.05 10.49 -8.51
C PRO A 63 -1.25 9.18 -9.27
N GLU A 64 -1.87 9.25 -10.43
CA GLU A 64 -2.02 8.08 -11.28
C GLU A 64 -0.66 7.47 -11.64
N VAL A 65 -0.49 6.19 -11.32
CA VAL A 65 0.73 5.42 -11.56
C VAL A 65 0.36 4.07 -12.16
N SER A 66 1.05 3.69 -13.25
CA SER A 66 0.88 2.36 -13.84
C SER A 66 1.55 1.29 -12.98
N ALA A 67 0.84 0.21 -12.75
CA ALA A 67 1.40 -0.96 -12.08
C ALA A 67 2.37 -1.67 -13.04
N PRO A 68 3.58 -2.06 -12.59
CA PRO A 68 4.45 -2.92 -13.37
C PRO A 68 3.82 -4.29 -13.61
N ASP A 69 3.92 -4.84 -14.82
CA ASP A 69 3.34 -6.15 -15.18
C ASP A 69 3.77 -7.27 -14.22
N ALA A 70 4.99 -7.20 -13.68
CA ALA A 70 5.52 -8.17 -12.72
C ALA A 70 4.78 -8.19 -11.37
N LEU A 71 3.98 -7.17 -11.08
CA LEU A 71 3.16 -7.05 -9.86
C LEU A 71 1.69 -7.40 -10.09
N LEU A 72 1.27 -7.52 -11.36
CA LEU A 72 -0.07 -7.96 -11.70
C LEU A 72 -0.21 -9.48 -11.48
N PRO A 73 -1.40 -9.97 -11.17
CA PRO A 73 -1.68 -11.40 -11.08
C PRO A 73 -1.60 -12.07 -12.46
N ASP A 74 -1.54 -13.39 -12.45
CA ASP A 74 -1.82 -14.19 -13.64
C ASP A 74 -3.35 -14.17 -13.85
N TRP A 75 -3.78 -13.64 -14.98
CA TRP A 75 -5.20 -13.47 -15.32
C TRP A 75 -5.74 -14.71 -16.04
N ASP A 76 -6.97 -15.09 -15.73
CA ASP A 76 -7.71 -16.12 -16.47
C ASP A 76 -8.30 -15.55 -17.77
N THR A 77 -8.57 -14.26 -17.80
CA THR A 77 -9.04 -13.50 -18.96
C THR A 77 -7.99 -13.48 -20.07
N PRO A 78 -8.35 -13.81 -21.32
CA PRO A 78 -7.44 -13.73 -22.47
C PRO A 78 -6.87 -12.30 -22.67
N GLY A 79 -5.54 -12.22 -22.78
CA GLY A 79 -4.84 -10.92 -22.89
C GLY A 79 -4.59 -10.22 -21.57
N GLY A 80 -5.30 -10.61 -20.50
CA GLY A 80 -5.16 -10.02 -19.17
C GLY A 80 -5.54 -8.55 -19.10
N PHE A 81 -5.09 -7.88 -18.04
CA PHE A 81 -5.34 -6.45 -17.81
C PHE A 81 -4.03 -5.72 -17.49
N SER A 82 -3.93 -4.49 -17.97
CA SER A 82 -3.01 -3.49 -17.42
C SER A 82 -3.72 -2.70 -16.32
N ALA A 83 -2.97 -2.19 -15.34
CA ALA A 83 -3.55 -1.45 -14.22
C ALA A 83 -2.88 -0.09 -14.03
N THR A 84 -3.69 0.93 -13.80
CA THR A 84 -3.26 2.22 -13.24
C THR A 84 -3.97 2.45 -11.91
N GLY A 85 -3.31 3.12 -10.98
CA GLY A 85 -3.87 3.33 -9.66
C GLY A 85 -3.62 4.72 -9.12
N THR A 86 -4.59 5.23 -8.35
CA THR A 86 -4.50 6.45 -7.56
C THR A 86 -4.84 6.15 -6.11
N SER A 87 -4.33 6.93 -5.18
CA SER A 87 -4.73 6.83 -3.78
C SER A 87 -4.64 8.17 -3.05
N SER A 88 -5.48 8.31 -2.05
CA SER A 88 -5.48 9.45 -1.12
C SER A 88 -5.97 8.96 0.23
N TRP A 89 -5.18 9.13 1.30
CA TRP A 89 -5.53 8.60 2.60
C TRP A 89 -4.97 9.44 3.74
N MET A 90 -5.61 9.32 4.89
CA MET A 90 -5.11 9.79 6.18
C MET A 90 -5.33 8.72 7.24
N GLY A 91 -4.44 8.64 8.22
CA GLY A 91 -4.55 7.62 9.25
C GLY A 91 -3.84 7.96 10.55
N VAL A 92 -4.15 7.18 11.57
CA VAL A 92 -3.50 7.21 12.87
C VAL A 92 -2.97 5.82 13.17
N PHE A 93 -1.72 5.77 13.62
CA PHE A 93 -1.00 4.53 13.84
C PHE A 93 -0.36 4.54 15.22
N TRP A 94 -0.52 3.46 15.95
CA TRP A 94 0.21 3.20 17.18
C TRP A 94 1.33 2.19 16.90
N ARG A 95 2.54 2.52 17.35
CA ARG A 95 3.70 1.64 17.28
C ARG A 95 4.12 1.25 18.69
N HIS A 96 4.22 -0.05 18.91
CA HIS A 96 4.76 -0.62 20.15
C HIS A 96 6.09 -1.33 19.86
N ARG A 97 7.12 -1.05 20.68
CA ARG A 97 8.47 -1.66 20.59
C ARG A 97 8.66 -2.64 21.74
N PRO A 98 8.40 -3.95 21.50
CA PRO A 98 8.40 -4.95 22.59
C PRO A 98 9.81 -5.32 23.06
N LEU A 99 10.84 -5.12 22.21
CA LEU A 99 12.21 -5.53 22.49
C LEU A 99 13.02 -4.41 23.18
N GLU A 100 14.14 -4.78 23.80
CA GLU A 100 15.02 -3.81 24.47
C GLU A 100 15.77 -2.91 23.49
N ASN A 101 16.08 -3.40 22.28
CA ASN A 101 16.84 -2.65 21.29
C ASN A 101 16.04 -1.57 20.54
N ASP A 102 14.76 -1.39 20.83
CA ASP A 102 13.84 -0.38 20.27
C ASP A 102 13.77 -0.26 18.72
N ASN A 103 14.53 -1.08 17.99
CA ASN A 103 14.53 -1.07 16.53
C ASN A 103 13.29 -1.76 15.94
N PHE A 104 12.82 -2.82 16.60
CA PHE A 104 11.68 -3.59 16.16
C PHE A 104 10.40 -3.05 16.76
N GLY A 105 9.37 -2.89 15.94
CA GLY A 105 8.05 -2.42 16.37
C GLY A 105 6.92 -3.23 15.76
N VAL A 106 5.82 -3.31 16.49
CA VAL A 106 4.52 -3.78 16.02
C VAL A 106 3.63 -2.56 15.81
N ASN A 107 3.01 -2.43 14.66
CA ASN A 107 2.17 -1.31 14.31
C ASN A 107 0.71 -1.74 14.19
N LEU A 108 -0.16 -0.95 14.79
CA LEU A 108 -1.61 -1.04 14.64
C LEU A 108 -2.10 0.34 14.19
N GLY A 109 -3.03 0.39 13.24
CA GLY A 109 -3.53 1.66 12.77
C GLY A 109 -4.91 1.60 12.17
N MET A 110 -5.47 2.76 11.97
CA MET A 110 -6.70 2.99 11.23
C MET A 110 -6.44 4.11 10.22
N ALA A 111 -6.91 3.90 9.00
CA ALA A 111 -6.84 4.91 7.95
C ALA A 111 -8.20 5.06 7.29
N ALA A 112 -8.46 6.25 6.78
CA ALA A 112 -9.58 6.57 5.94
C ALA A 112 -9.06 7.18 4.64
N GLY A 113 -9.70 6.85 3.53
CA GLY A 113 -9.26 7.35 2.23
C GLY A 113 -9.86 6.56 1.09
N GLN A 114 -9.20 6.66 -0.04
CA GLN A 114 -9.66 6.15 -1.31
C GLN A 114 -8.47 5.53 -2.04
N ILE A 115 -8.65 4.32 -2.54
CA ILE A 115 -7.73 3.65 -3.45
C ILE A 115 -8.57 3.27 -4.66
N GLU A 116 -8.20 3.77 -5.82
CA GLU A 116 -8.89 3.51 -7.08
C GLU A 116 -7.89 2.96 -8.09
N ASN A 117 -8.26 1.84 -8.72
CA ASN A 117 -7.47 1.27 -9.80
C ASN A 117 -8.37 1.17 -11.04
N THR A 118 -7.82 1.57 -12.18
CA THR A 118 -8.41 1.34 -13.49
C THR A 118 -7.67 0.18 -14.15
N LEU A 119 -8.42 -0.85 -14.46
CA LEU A 119 -7.94 -2.00 -15.23
C LEU A 119 -8.38 -1.83 -16.68
N THR A 120 -7.44 -1.97 -17.62
CA THR A 120 -7.71 -1.91 -19.05
C THR A 120 -7.46 -3.27 -19.66
N ALA A 121 -8.44 -3.85 -20.32
CA ALA A 121 -8.35 -5.16 -20.97
C ALA A 121 -7.25 -5.18 -22.03
N GLY A 122 -6.57 -6.32 -22.16
CA GLY A 122 -5.53 -6.47 -23.17
C GLY A 122 -6.08 -6.72 -24.58
N ILE A 123 -7.34 -7.17 -24.69
CA ILE A 123 -8.02 -7.45 -25.97
C ILE A 123 -9.37 -6.74 -25.95
N PRO A 124 -9.70 -5.90 -26.93
CA PRO A 124 -11.03 -5.29 -27.05
C PRO A 124 -12.07 -6.32 -27.51
N PHE A 125 -13.35 -6.08 -27.24
CA PHE A 125 -14.44 -6.95 -27.70
C PHE A 125 -14.56 -6.99 -29.23
N HIS A 126 -14.29 -5.86 -29.89
CA HIS A 126 -14.30 -5.79 -31.35
C HIS A 126 -12.97 -5.32 -31.91
N GLU A 127 -12.56 -5.91 -33.01
CA GLU A 127 -11.30 -5.58 -33.69
C GLU A 127 -11.34 -4.12 -34.21
N GLY A 128 -10.42 -3.29 -33.69
CA GLY A 128 -10.27 -1.87 -34.09
C GLY A 128 -10.95 -0.89 -33.14
N GLU A 129 -11.55 -1.35 -32.06
CA GLU A 129 -12.06 -0.51 -30.98
C GLU A 129 -11.03 -0.33 -29.85
N ASP A 130 -11.25 0.66 -29.01
CA ASP A 130 -10.44 0.87 -27.82
C ASP A 130 -10.74 -0.25 -26.77
N PRO A 131 -9.73 -0.74 -26.04
CA PRO A 131 -9.96 -1.71 -25.00
C PRO A 131 -10.88 -1.19 -23.90
N HIS A 132 -11.81 -2.02 -23.47
CA HIS A 132 -12.72 -1.70 -22.38
C HIS A 132 -12.03 -1.66 -21.02
N THR A 133 -12.68 -1.01 -20.05
CA THR A 133 -12.06 -0.72 -18.75
C THR A 133 -12.96 -1.07 -17.57
N TYR A 134 -12.33 -1.39 -16.45
CA TYR A 134 -12.96 -1.65 -15.16
C TYR A 134 -12.39 -0.74 -14.09
N GLN A 135 -13.22 -0.30 -13.18
CA GLN A 135 -12.80 0.43 -11.99
C GLN A 135 -12.89 -0.47 -10.76
N VAL A 136 -11.77 -0.59 -10.04
CA VAL A 136 -11.68 -1.30 -8.77
C VAL A 136 -11.45 -0.29 -7.66
N SER A 137 -12.45 -0.09 -6.81
CA SER A 137 -12.44 0.97 -5.81
C SER A 137 -12.55 0.42 -4.40
N TYR A 138 -11.63 0.86 -3.54
CA TYR A 138 -11.65 0.60 -2.09
C TYR A 138 -12.08 1.89 -1.39
N THR A 139 -13.36 1.97 -1.07
CA THR A 139 -13.97 3.17 -0.46
C THR A 139 -14.53 2.92 0.92
N GLU A 140 -14.50 1.68 1.40
CA GLU A 140 -14.95 1.35 2.74
C GLU A 140 -13.98 1.89 3.79
N ASN A 141 -14.51 2.69 4.70
CA ASN A 141 -13.76 3.34 5.78
C ASN A 141 -14.37 2.97 7.14
N PRO A 142 -13.53 2.82 8.18
CA PRO A 142 -12.06 2.87 8.19
C PRO A 142 -11.40 1.56 7.77
N VAL A 143 -10.20 1.67 7.20
CA VAL A 143 -9.31 0.54 6.90
C VAL A 143 -8.42 0.29 8.10
N MET A 144 -8.28 -0.98 8.52
CA MET A 144 -7.38 -1.36 9.61
C MET A 144 -6.00 -1.71 9.07
N TYR A 145 -4.95 -1.29 9.77
CA TYR A 145 -3.57 -1.61 9.44
C TYR A 145 -2.92 -2.45 10.54
N PHE A 146 -2.20 -3.49 10.14
CA PHE A 146 -1.34 -4.31 10.98
C PHE A 146 0.03 -4.43 10.33
N GLY A 147 1.09 -4.13 11.07
CA GLY A 147 2.44 -4.18 10.50
C GLY A 147 3.53 -4.44 11.53
N LEU A 148 4.70 -4.77 10.97
CA LEU A 148 5.95 -4.91 11.68
C LEU A 148 6.92 -3.87 11.14
N SER A 149 7.62 -3.17 12.02
CA SER A 149 8.57 -2.13 11.63
C SER A 149 9.96 -2.38 12.18
N TYR A 150 10.94 -1.81 11.49
CA TYR A 150 12.32 -1.83 11.94
C TYR A 150 13.02 -0.50 11.62
N GLY A 151 13.80 0.03 12.56
CA GLY A 151 14.72 1.14 12.34
C GLY A 151 14.24 2.53 12.73
N LEU A 152 12.95 2.75 13.02
CA LEU A 152 12.43 4.06 13.45
C LEU A 152 12.36 4.13 14.99
N LYS A 153 13.39 4.68 15.60
CA LYS A 153 13.52 4.86 17.05
C LYS A 153 12.98 6.23 17.51
N PRO A 154 12.59 6.36 18.79
CA PRO A 154 12.19 7.64 19.38
C PRO A 154 13.40 8.43 19.89
N VAL A 155 14.41 8.63 19.03
CA VAL A 155 15.67 9.30 19.39
C VAL A 155 15.95 10.49 18.48
N LYS A 156 16.80 11.40 18.93
CA LYS A 156 17.17 12.61 18.21
C LYS A 156 17.91 12.30 16.91
N GLY A 157 17.56 13.03 15.86
CA GLY A 157 18.25 12.96 14.57
C GLY A 157 17.55 12.14 13.51
N LEU A 158 18.25 11.88 12.42
CA LEU A 158 17.72 11.20 11.25
C LEU A 158 17.63 9.70 11.49
N GLN A 159 16.47 9.14 11.22
CA GLN A 159 16.17 7.70 11.31
C GLN A 159 15.73 7.20 9.94
N VAL A 160 16.12 5.99 9.60
CA VAL A 160 15.62 5.27 8.42
C VAL A 160 14.97 3.99 8.88
N GLY A 161 13.84 3.63 8.32
CA GLY A 161 13.16 2.41 8.70
C GLY A 161 12.28 1.84 7.59
N VAL A 162 11.88 0.61 7.84
CA VAL A 162 10.96 -0.15 7.00
C VAL A 162 9.78 -0.61 7.83
N ASP A 163 8.62 -0.64 7.20
CA ASP A 163 7.38 -1.16 7.76
C ASP A 163 6.78 -2.15 6.76
N VAL A 164 6.41 -3.34 7.22
CA VAL A 164 5.79 -4.38 6.40
C VAL A 164 4.52 -4.82 7.09
N GLY A 165 3.41 -4.75 6.37
CA GLY A 165 2.12 -5.07 6.97
C GLY A 165 1.03 -5.34 5.95
N VAL A 166 -0.19 -5.30 6.43
CA VAL A 166 -1.40 -5.51 5.65
C VAL A 166 -2.47 -4.49 6.03
N LEU A 167 -3.22 -4.04 5.03
CA LEU A 167 -4.44 -3.27 5.20
C LEU A 167 -5.63 -4.20 5.04
N SER A 168 -6.52 -4.22 6.02
CA SER A 168 -7.81 -4.91 5.93
C SER A 168 -8.84 -3.92 5.42
N THR A 169 -9.26 -4.08 4.16
CA THR A 169 -10.12 -3.11 3.43
C THR A 169 -11.58 -3.51 3.40
N GLY A 170 -11.91 -4.76 3.73
CA GLY A 170 -13.26 -5.30 3.55
C GLY A 170 -13.57 -5.76 2.13
N GLY A 171 -12.74 -5.43 1.16
CA GLY A 171 -12.90 -5.75 -0.27
C GLY A 171 -13.02 -4.50 -1.14
N ALA A 172 -13.10 -4.69 -2.45
CA ALA A 172 -13.30 -3.62 -3.42
C ALA A 172 -14.63 -3.77 -4.15
N SER A 173 -15.19 -2.65 -4.60
CA SER A 173 -16.19 -2.66 -5.68
C SER A 173 -15.48 -2.81 -7.02
N VAL A 174 -16.05 -3.61 -7.91
CA VAL A 174 -15.59 -3.78 -9.29
C VAL A 174 -16.72 -3.36 -10.20
N GLU A 175 -16.48 -2.36 -11.05
CA GLU A 175 -17.47 -1.77 -11.93
C GLU A 175 -16.91 -1.71 -13.36
N TYR A 176 -17.72 -2.12 -14.33
CA TYR A 176 -17.44 -1.90 -15.74
C TYR A 176 -17.60 -0.41 -16.07
N THR A 177 -16.64 0.18 -16.80
CA THR A 177 -16.63 1.60 -17.14
C THR A 177 -16.58 1.87 -18.65
N GLY A 178 -16.82 0.84 -19.48
CA GLY A 178 -16.94 0.95 -20.93
C GLY A 178 -18.30 1.49 -21.40
N HIS A 179 -18.59 1.30 -22.66
CA HIS A 179 -19.83 1.78 -23.26
C HIS A 179 -21.05 0.94 -22.84
N ALA A 180 -22.21 1.61 -22.64
CA ALA A 180 -23.44 0.92 -22.22
C ALA A 180 -23.96 -0.08 -23.28
N GLU A 181 -23.69 0.14 -24.56
CA GLU A 181 -24.06 -0.75 -25.67
C GLU A 181 -23.28 -2.06 -25.59
N GLU A 182 -21.98 -2.01 -25.28
CA GLU A 182 -21.12 -3.19 -25.05
C GLU A 182 -21.60 -4.01 -23.85
N MET A 183 -22.07 -3.34 -22.79
CA MET A 183 -22.59 -4.01 -21.61
C MET A 183 -23.84 -4.87 -21.89
N GLU A 184 -24.69 -4.45 -22.84
CA GLU A 184 -25.85 -5.25 -23.26
C GLU A 184 -25.46 -6.38 -24.22
N GLU A 185 -24.44 -6.17 -25.07
CA GLU A 185 -24.02 -7.13 -26.09
C GLU A 185 -23.10 -8.23 -25.51
N HIS A 186 -22.24 -7.88 -24.55
CA HIS A 186 -21.22 -8.74 -23.96
C HIS A 186 -21.40 -9.00 -22.46
N GLU A 187 -22.66 -8.96 -21.96
CA GLU A 187 -22.96 -9.08 -20.51
C GLU A 187 -22.29 -10.31 -19.86
N GLU A 188 -22.33 -11.47 -20.53
CA GLU A 188 -21.75 -12.72 -19.99
C GLU A 188 -20.21 -12.67 -19.93
N GLU A 189 -19.55 -12.07 -20.92
CA GLU A 189 -18.10 -11.91 -20.99
C GLU A 189 -17.62 -10.90 -19.94
N ILE A 190 -18.31 -9.77 -19.81
CA ILE A 190 -18.04 -8.75 -18.80
C ILE A 190 -18.16 -9.32 -17.38
N GLU A 191 -19.20 -10.11 -17.11
CA GLU A 191 -19.36 -10.71 -15.78
C GLU A 191 -18.25 -11.72 -15.45
N LEU A 192 -17.79 -12.52 -16.43
CA LEU A 192 -16.64 -13.41 -16.25
C LEU A 192 -15.33 -12.66 -15.98
N GLU A 193 -15.09 -11.56 -16.68
CA GLU A 193 -13.93 -10.70 -16.43
C GLU A 193 -14.01 -10.01 -15.06
N MET A 194 -15.19 -9.55 -14.66
CA MET A 194 -15.39 -9.00 -13.32
C MET A 194 -15.19 -10.03 -12.22
N GLU A 195 -15.53 -11.30 -12.45
CA GLU A 195 -15.25 -12.40 -11.52
C GLU A 195 -13.74 -12.67 -11.41
N ASP A 196 -13.02 -12.73 -12.53
CA ASP A 196 -11.55 -12.84 -12.56
C ASP A 196 -10.88 -11.70 -11.79
N ILE A 197 -11.35 -10.46 -11.98
CA ILE A 197 -10.86 -9.28 -11.25
C ILE A 197 -11.14 -9.40 -9.74
N ARG A 198 -12.34 -9.84 -9.34
CA ARG A 198 -12.70 -10.01 -7.93
C ARG A 198 -11.83 -11.07 -7.25
N ASP A 199 -11.55 -12.16 -7.94
CA ASP A 199 -10.80 -13.29 -7.39
C ASP A 199 -9.29 -13.02 -7.33
N ASN A 200 -8.73 -12.37 -8.34
CA ASN A 200 -7.30 -12.24 -8.52
C ASN A 200 -6.71 -10.87 -8.15
N PHE A 201 -7.54 -9.80 -8.07
CA PHE A 201 -7.07 -8.43 -7.84
C PHE A 201 -7.79 -7.69 -6.70
N ALA A 202 -9.09 -7.82 -6.55
CA ALA A 202 -9.91 -7.07 -5.59
C ALA A 202 -9.83 -7.66 -4.16
N TRP A 203 -8.62 -7.75 -3.61
CA TRP A 203 -8.36 -8.45 -2.35
C TRP A 203 -8.90 -7.70 -1.13
N THR A 204 -9.41 -8.45 -0.15
CA THR A 204 -9.84 -7.92 1.15
C THR A 204 -8.69 -7.49 2.05
N MET A 205 -7.47 -7.98 1.77
CA MET A 205 -6.25 -7.65 2.50
C MET A 205 -5.16 -7.22 1.52
N LEU A 206 -4.79 -5.94 1.56
CA LEU A 206 -3.75 -5.39 0.70
C LEU A 206 -2.39 -5.42 1.41
N PRO A 207 -1.36 -6.02 0.78
CA PRO A 207 -0.01 -5.97 1.33
C PRO A 207 0.54 -4.55 1.27
N ASN A 208 1.27 -4.16 2.31
CA ASN A 208 1.96 -2.87 2.36
C ASN A 208 3.42 -3.07 2.74
N ILE A 209 4.30 -2.42 1.98
CA ILE A 209 5.70 -2.27 2.32
C ILE A 209 6.02 -0.79 2.23
N GLN A 210 6.47 -0.25 3.34
CA GLN A 210 6.78 1.17 3.44
C GLN A 210 8.24 1.35 3.83
N ILE A 211 8.95 2.20 3.10
CA ILE A 211 10.30 2.65 3.46
C ILE A 211 10.20 4.14 3.78
N GLY A 212 10.78 4.54 4.90
CA GLY A 212 10.68 5.91 5.35
C GLY A 212 11.93 6.45 6.01
N VAL A 213 11.99 7.77 6.03
CA VAL A 213 12.95 8.55 6.80
C VAL A 213 12.19 9.42 7.79
N SER A 214 12.71 9.55 8.99
CA SER A 214 12.11 10.39 10.04
C SER A 214 13.21 11.18 10.75
N TYR A 215 12.88 12.37 11.20
CA TYR A 215 13.74 13.19 12.03
C TYR A 215 13.08 13.43 13.38
N GLY A 216 13.76 12.99 14.44
CA GLY A 216 13.35 13.21 15.83
C GLY A 216 13.95 14.48 16.43
N PHE A 217 13.17 15.27 17.18
CA PHE A 217 13.57 16.55 17.79
C PHE A 217 12.94 16.81 19.13
#